data_96ea890c2d4a67e289332df494e28d2c
#
_entry.id   96ea890c2d4a67e289332df494e28d2c
#
_cell.length_a   1.000
_cell.length_b   1.000
_cell.length_c   1.000
_cell.angle_alpha   90.00
_cell.angle_beta   90.00
_cell.angle_gamma   90.00
#
_symmetry.space_group_name_H-M   'P 1'
#
loop_
_entity.id
_entity.type
_entity.pdbx_description
1 polymer ?
#
loop_
_entity_poly.entity_id
_entity_poly.type
_entity_poly.pdbx_seq_one_letter_code
_entity_poly.pdbx_strand_id
1 'polypeptide(L)'
;MGNKDDDGEQQQQQQQQPRGGGGDDDDDDNENSTKTTVFLGVPITSETSAIALVYFVQGVIGLASLAKSFFLKDELHLSPSEAAVVTSISSLPWLVKPLWGFISDTVPLFGYKRKSYLCLMGVLGCLAWSTLSQGVAVVDNRWTASFLFAVGSLSIAFSDVLIDSIVVERARESEDNSTTGSLQSLCWGMVAFGGIASSYFSGELVEEKGSAFVFACTAVFPLLIAGAAFLVKEEKQDEMSSSIETTTVVNVVDGGECKEPETIPTASAEEKNGGVVEAGKETLSTLWSVVKQKQIWGPALFMYLWQATPSPGSAMFYFSTNELHFSPEFLGRVSFARSLAALGGVGLYNAYFKYVPLKKMFTYSAVLATALGSTQLLLVSGYNRELGISDELFALTDSAVLTVLGEISFLPVLVLAAKICPKGVEATLFASLMSLFNFGGVTSQFLGAGLTEKLGVTADNFDNLFELVAICNFTTLLPLVAIGFLNEVEQREEEGDDSDGEEGQKMIQA
;
A
#
# COMPACT_ATOMS: atom_id res chain seq x y z
N MET A 1 -59.69 -19.63 42.24
CA MET A 1 -60.17 -20.86 41.55
C MET A 1 -59.00 -21.23 40.67
N GLY A 2 -58.18 -22.09 40.99
CA GLY A 2 -58.15 -23.46 41.43
C GLY A 2 -57.09 -24.10 40.56
N ASN A 3 -55.98 -24.44 41.09
CA ASN A 3 -55.52 -25.76 41.54
C ASN A 3 -55.25 -26.69 40.33
N LYS A 4 -54.21 -27.44 40.25
CA LYS A 4 -53.39 -28.28 41.11
C LYS A 4 -52.28 -28.90 40.22
N ASP A 5 -51.05 -28.94 40.69
CA ASP A 5 -50.30 -30.13 41.17
C ASP A 5 -50.16 -31.29 40.13
N ASP A 6 -48.99 -31.81 39.87
CA ASP A 6 -48.28 -32.87 40.59
C ASP A 6 -46.97 -33.24 39.83
N ASP A 7 -45.85 -33.22 40.47
CA ASP A 7 -45.00 -34.26 41.04
C ASP A 7 -44.46 -35.40 40.16
N GLY A 8 -43.16 -35.63 40.37
CA GLY A 8 -42.51 -36.94 40.39
C GLY A 8 -41.57 -37.19 39.18
N GLU A 9 -40.43 -37.72 39.24
CA GLU A 9 -39.61 -38.35 40.32
C GLU A 9 -38.17 -38.50 39.80
N GLN A 10 -37.30 -38.49 40.72
CA GLN A 10 -35.87 -38.83 40.63
C GLN A 10 -35.70 -40.29 40.17
N GLN A 11 -34.59 -40.59 39.49
CA GLN A 11 -33.82 -41.81 39.83
C GLN A 11 -32.31 -41.63 39.49
N GLN A 12 -31.54 -41.68 40.52
CA GLN A 12 -30.11 -41.98 40.59
C GLN A 12 -29.88 -43.44 40.17
N GLN A 13 -28.80 -43.73 39.49
CA GLN A 13 -28.04 -44.95 39.71
C GLN A 13 -26.56 -44.74 39.58
N GLN A 14 -25.89 -45.07 40.69
CA GLN A 14 -24.44 -45.16 40.97
C GLN A 14 -23.88 -46.52 40.50
N GLN A 15 -22.51 -46.48 40.39
CA GLN A 15 -21.55 -47.57 40.54
C GLN A 15 -21.24 -48.40 39.31
N GLN A 16 -19.97 -48.54 38.88
CA GLN A 16 -18.90 -49.28 39.57
C GLN A 16 -17.53 -49.01 38.88
N GLN A 17 -16.49 -48.75 39.71
CA GLN A 17 -15.09 -48.97 39.36
C GLN A 17 -14.72 -50.45 39.46
N PRO A 18 -13.62 -50.89 38.82
CA PRO A 18 -12.63 -51.69 39.51
C PRO A 18 -11.23 -51.08 39.48
N ARG A 19 -10.56 -51.23 40.61
CA ARG A 19 -9.13 -50.95 40.86
C ARG A 19 -8.24 -52.03 40.25
N GLY A 20 -7.02 -51.59 39.86
CA GLY A 20 -5.86 -52.47 39.99
C GLY A 20 -4.78 -52.26 38.94
N GLY A 21 -3.56 -51.91 39.42
CA GLY A 21 -2.32 -52.25 38.79
C GLY A 21 -1.41 -51.05 38.45
N GLY A 22 -0.37 -50.85 39.30
CA GLY A 22 0.65 -49.81 39.19
C GLY A 22 1.60 -50.03 38.03
N GLY A 23 2.28 -48.98 37.70
CA GLY A 23 3.39 -48.89 36.78
C GLY A 23 3.80 -47.41 36.76
N ASP A 24 4.80 -47.10 37.58
CA ASP A 24 5.56 -45.86 37.55
C ASP A 24 6.34 -45.84 36.25
N ASP A 25 6.03 -44.90 35.35
CA ASP A 25 6.94 -44.37 34.35
C ASP A 25 6.71 -42.87 34.30
N ASP A 26 7.59 -42.15 35.00
CA ASP A 26 7.76 -40.71 34.92
C ASP A 26 8.33 -40.33 33.53
N ASP A 27 7.48 -40.11 32.56
CA ASP A 27 7.84 -39.34 31.36
C ASP A 27 7.46 -37.88 31.60
N ASP A 28 8.40 -37.13 32.14
CA ASP A 28 8.50 -35.69 32.14
C ASP A 28 8.61 -35.19 30.69
N ASP A 29 7.51 -35.22 29.94
CA ASP A 29 7.35 -34.42 28.75
C ASP A 29 7.24 -32.95 29.16
N ASN A 30 8.38 -32.34 29.32
CA ASN A 30 8.60 -30.93 29.50
C ASN A 30 8.23 -30.23 28.18
N GLU A 31 6.92 -30.13 27.89
CA GLU A 31 6.39 -29.24 26.88
C GLU A 31 6.71 -27.80 27.27
N ASN A 32 7.90 -27.38 26.89
CA ASN A 32 8.31 -25.99 26.88
C ASN A 32 7.51 -25.27 25.79
N SER A 33 6.21 -25.13 26.01
CA SER A 33 5.31 -24.32 25.21
C SER A 33 5.76 -22.86 25.36
N THR A 34 6.71 -22.47 24.53
CA THR A 34 7.05 -21.06 24.31
C THR A 34 5.77 -20.35 23.95
N LYS A 35 5.18 -19.60 24.89
CA LYS A 35 4.02 -18.72 24.66
C LYS A 35 4.42 -17.73 23.55
N THR A 36 4.06 -18.05 22.30
CA THR A 36 4.30 -17.17 21.18
C THR A 36 3.46 -15.92 21.39
N THR A 37 4.12 -14.80 21.62
CA THR A 37 3.43 -13.51 21.77
C THR A 37 2.80 -13.15 20.44
N VAL A 38 1.49 -12.83 20.45
CA VAL A 38 0.72 -12.49 19.26
C VAL A 38 0.40 -10.99 19.27
N PHE A 39 0.62 -10.32 18.16
CA PHE A 39 0.27 -8.90 17.95
C PHE A 39 -0.60 -8.77 16.71
N LEU A 40 -1.77 -8.15 16.83
CA LEU A 40 -2.79 -8.04 15.75
C LEU A 40 -3.14 -9.39 15.09
N GLY A 41 -3.15 -10.49 15.86
CA GLY A 41 -3.45 -11.82 15.34
C GLY A 41 -2.27 -12.51 14.64
N VAL A 42 -1.07 -11.89 14.62
CA VAL A 42 0.13 -12.43 13.99
C VAL A 42 1.16 -12.79 15.06
N PRO A 43 1.78 -13.99 15.02
CA PRO A 43 2.86 -14.36 15.94
C PRO A 43 4.09 -13.48 15.70
N ILE A 44 4.69 -12.97 16.77
CA ILE A 44 5.90 -12.15 16.71
C ILE A 44 7.09 -13.06 16.41
N THR A 45 7.55 -13.02 15.18
CA THR A 45 8.77 -13.68 14.69
C THR A 45 9.77 -12.63 14.19
N SER A 46 10.99 -13.04 13.86
CA SER A 46 11.98 -12.15 13.26
C SER A 46 11.46 -11.56 11.93
N GLU A 47 10.80 -12.36 11.10
CA GLU A 47 10.28 -11.93 9.80
C GLU A 47 9.05 -11.03 9.94
N THR A 48 8.08 -11.37 10.80
CA THR A 48 6.92 -10.50 11.05
C THR A 48 7.34 -9.17 11.66
N SER A 49 8.43 -9.16 12.45
CA SER A 49 9.05 -7.92 12.94
C SER A 49 9.71 -7.12 11.83
N ALA A 50 10.37 -7.77 10.85
CA ALA A 50 10.91 -7.10 9.67
C ALA A 50 9.79 -6.45 8.83
N ILE A 51 8.71 -7.20 8.57
CA ILE A 51 7.52 -6.71 7.86
C ILE A 51 6.96 -5.47 8.58
N ALA A 52 6.66 -5.59 9.86
CA ALA A 52 6.12 -4.50 10.67
C ALA A 52 7.02 -3.26 10.66
N LEU A 53 8.34 -3.45 10.77
CA LEU A 53 9.31 -2.35 10.78
C LEU A 53 9.36 -1.61 9.44
N VAL A 54 9.38 -2.32 8.30
CA VAL A 54 9.43 -1.69 6.98
C VAL A 54 8.14 -0.91 6.70
N TYR A 55 6.97 -1.47 7.00
CA TYR A 55 5.70 -0.76 6.84
C TYR A 55 5.56 0.43 7.80
N PHE A 56 6.08 0.32 9.03
CA PHE A 56 6.17 1.47 9.94
C PHE A 56 7.02 2.60 9.34
N VAL A 57 8.20 2.27 8.78
CA VAL A 57 9.08 3.25 8.14
C VAL A 57 8.38 3.93 6.95
N GLN A 58 7.61 3.20 6.14
CA GLN A 58 6.82 3.79 5.05
C GLN A 58 5.88 4.88 5.57
N GLY A 59 5.19 4.62 6.69
CA GLY A 59 4.33 5.62 7.33
C GLY A 59 5.10 6.82 7.86
N VAL A 60 6.22 6.58 8.56
CA VAL A 60 7.03 7.64 9.19
C VAL A 60 7.70 8.55 8.18
N ILE A 61 8.05 8.09 6.98
CA ILE A 61 8.62 8.94 5.93
C ILE A 61 7.66 10.07 5.50
N GLY A 62 6.37 9.95 5.80
CA GLY A 62 5.42 11.05 5.74
C GLY A 62 5.85 12.32 6.51
N LEU A 63 6.77 12.18 7.50
CA LEU A 63 7.41 13.29 8.21
C LEU A 63 8.03 14.30 7.25
N ALA A 64 8.71 13.83 6.20
CA ALA A 64 9.35 14.68 5.20
C ALA A 64 8.39 15.34 4.20
N SER A 65 7.12 14.95 4.18
CA SER A 65 6.16 15.44 3.18
C SER A 65 5.94 16.95 3.29
N LEU A 66 5.68 17.45 4.49
CA LEU A 66 5.51 18.87 4.76
C LEU A 66 6.84 19.63 4.56
N ALA A 67 7.94 19.10 5.09
CA ALA A 67 9.28 19.69 4.93
C ALA A 67 9.67 19.81 3.45
N LYS A 68 9.36 18.82 2.61
CA LYS A 68 9.56 18.86 1.15
C LYS A 68 8.82 20.05 0.53
N SER A 69 7.56 20.27 0.91
CA SER A 69 6.77 21.37 0.35
C SER A 69 7.36 22.73 0.71
N PHE A 70 7.77 22.92 1.97
CA PHE A 70 8.44 24.15 2.42
C PHE A 70 9.83 24.32 1.79
N PHE A 71 10.62 23.26 1.69
CA PHE A 71 11.93 23.30 1.03
C PHE A 71 11.83 23.75 -0.43
N LEU A 72 10.88 23.19 -1.19
CA LEU A 72 10.66 23.57 -2.58
C LEU A 72 10.20 25.02 -2.71
N LYS A 73 9.34 25.50 -1.80
CA LYS A 73 8.78 26.84 -1.82
C LYS A 73 9.73 27.89 -1.28
N ASP A 74 10.23 27.72 -0.06
CA ASP A 74 10.92 28.77 0.69
C ASP A 74 12.44 28.74 0.50
N GLU A 75 13.05 27.57 0.26
CA GLU A 75 14.49 27.46 0.10
C GLU A 75 14.91 27.42 -1.39
N LEU A 76 14.19 26.67 -2.23
CA LEU A 76 14.45 26.62 -3.67
C LEU A 76 13.67 27.69 -4.47
N HIS A 77 12.76 28.41 -3.85
CA HIS A 77 11.93 29.45 -4.46
C HIS A 77 11.24 29.01 -5.77
N LEU A 78 10.80 27.75 -5.82
CA LEU A 78 10.08 27.23 -6.98
C LEU A 78 8.67 27.78 -7.06
N SER A 79 8.15 27.93 -8.27
CA SER A 79 6.73 28.21 -8.48
C SER A 79 5.86 26.99 -8.11
N PRO A 80 4.54 27.17 -7.87
CA PRO A 80 3.62 26.07 -7.59
C PRO A 80 3.65 24.97 -8.68
N SER A 81 3.76 25.36 -9.96
CA SER A 81 3.84 24.44 -11.07
C SER A 81 5.16 23.63 -11.07
N GLU A 82 6.29 24.28 -10.81
CA GLU A 82 7.59 23.60 -10.69
C GLU A 82 7.64 22.64 -9.51
N ALA A 83 7.09 23.02 -8.36
CA ALA A 83 6.98 22.16 -7.18
C ALA A 83 6.11 20.92 -7.46
N ALA A 84 5.01 21.06 -8.23
CA ALA A 84 4.19 19.94 -8.67
C ALA A 84 4.96 19.00 -9.61
N VAL A 85 5.79 19.52 -10.53
CA VAL A 85 6.67 18.71 -11.39
C VAL A 85 7.69 17.92 -10.57
N VAL A 86 8.38 18.56 -9.61
CA VAL A 86 9.32 17.86 -8.70
C VAL A 86 8.63 16.74 -7.94
N THR A 87 7.41 16.97 -7.47
CA THR A 87 6.61 15.98 -6.76
C THR A 87 6.22 14.81 -7.66
N SER A 88 5.83 15.10 -8.91
CA SER A 88 5.52 14.08 -9.92
C SER A 88 6.71 13.18 -10.22
N ILE A 89 7.89 13.77 -10.45
CA ILE A 89 9.14 13.02 -10.70
C ILE A 89 9.49 12.14 -9.50
N SER A 90 9.30 12.64 -8.29
CA SER A 90 9.56 11.87 -7.06
C SER A 90 8.68 10.61 -6.96
N SER A 91 7.50 10.60 -7.58
CA SER A 91 6.56 9.48 -7.53
C SER A 91 6.81 8.41 -8.60
N LEU A 92 7.71 8.66 -9.59
CA LEU A 92 7.99 7.71 -10.68
C LEU A 92 8.42 6.29 -10.22
N PRO A 93 9.20 6.11 -9.15
CA PRO A 93 9.56 4.77 -8.68
C PRO A 93 8.38 3.86 -8.34
N TRP A 94 7.27 4.43 -7.90
CA TRP A 94 6.04 3.68 -7.60
C TRP A 94 5.29 3.20 -8.86
N LEU A 95 5.54 3.85 -9.99
CA LEU A 95 4.97 3.49 -11.27
C LEU A 95 5.50 2.15 -11.81
N VAL A 96 6.76 1.86 -11.53
CA VAL A 96 7.48 0.71 -12.09
C VAL A 96 7.69 -0.42 -11.07
N LYS A 97 6.82 -0.54 -10.06
CA LYS A 97 6.89 -1.60 -9.04
C LYS A 97 7.10 -3.02 -9.61
N PRO A 98 6.40 -3.47 -10.68
CA PRO A 98 6.62 -4.79 -11.26
C PRO A 98 8.06 -5.01 -11.73
N LEU A 99 8.76 -3.95 -12.19
CA LEU A 99 10.16 -4.02 -12.59
C LEU A 99 11.07 -4.31 -11.39
N TRP A 100 10.78 -3.71 -10.23
CA TRP A 100 11.56 -3.94 -9.01
C TRP A 100 11.44 -5.39 -8.54
N GLY A 101 10.23 -5.96 -8.57
CA GLY A 101 10.00 -7.38 -8.30
C GLY A 101 10.78 -8.27 -9.26
N PHE A 102 10.67 -8.01 -10.56
CA PHE A 102 11.42 -8.76 -11.57
C PHE A 102 12.93 -8.70 -11.37
N ILE A 103 13.49 -7.52 -11.06
CA ILE A 103 14.93 -7.36 -10.79
C ILE A 103 15.35 -8.19 -9.58
N SER A 104 14.62 -8.10 -8.47
CA SER A 104 14.97 -8.83 -7.25
C SER A 104 14.87 -10.35 -7.40
N ASP A 105 13.90 -10.84 -8.18
CA ASP A 105 13.70 -12.26 -8.40
C ASP A 105 14.72 -12.88 -9.35
N THR A 106 15.18 -12.10 -10.36
CA THR A 106 16.07 -12.59 -11.42
C THR A 106 17.54 -12.36 -11.15
N VAL A 107 17.90 -11.32 -10.40
CA VAL A 107 19.30 -10.91 -10.16
C VAL A 107 19.60 -10.97 -8.66
N PRO A 108 20.07 -12.14 -8.13
CA PRO A 108 20.45 -12.21 -6.71
C PRO A 108 21.71 -11.35 -6.46
N LEU A 109 21.67 -10.49 -5.48
CA LEU A 109 22.81 -9.69 -5.04
C LEU A 109 23.54 -10.40 -3.90
N PHE A 110 24.81 -10.71 -4.06
CA PHE A 110 25.62 -11.47 -3.06
C PHE A 110 25.00 -12.83 -2.68
N GLY A 111 24.25 -13.45 -3.59
CA GLY A 111 23.56 -14.72 -3.37
C GLY A 111 22.20 -14.61 -2.67
N TYR A 112 21.71 -13.41 -2.37
CA TYR A 112 20.40 -13.16 -1.77
C TYR A 112 19.48 -12.36 -2.70
N LYS A 113 18.20 -12.71 -2.75
CA LYS A 113 17.18 -12.02 -3.56
C LYS A 113 16.54 -10.83 -2.84
N ARG A 114 16.47 -10.87 -1.52
CA ARG A 114 15.72 -9.88 -0.72
C ARG A 114 16.59 -9.12 0.26
N LYS A 115 17.38 -9.81 1.10
CA LYS A 115 18.24 -9.19 2.13
C LYS A 115 19.17 -8.13 1.59
N SER A 116 19.91 -8.45 0.51
CA SER A 116 20.91 -7.55 -0.05
C SER A 116 20.28 -6.30 -0.65
N TYR A 117 19.12 -6.45 -1.29
CA TYR A 117 18.37 -5.31 -1.82
C TYR A 117 17.76 -4.44 -0.72
N LEU A 118 17.21 -5.02 0.35
CA LEU A 118 16.72 -4.24 1.51
C LEU A 118 17.85 -3.42 2.13
N CYS A 119 19.02 -4.02 2.31
CA CYS A 119 20.18 -3.32 2.83
C CYS A 119 20.62 -2.18 1.88
N LEU A 120 20.73 -2.47 0.57
CA LEU A 120 21.09 -1.49 -0.44
C LEU A 120 20.11 -0.30 -0.49
N MET A 121 18.82 -0.59 -0.50
CA MET A 121 17.76 0.43 -0.54
C MET A 121 17.73 1.26 0.74
N GLY A 122 17.92 0.65 1.91
CA GLY A 122 18.03 1.38 3.17
C GLY A 122 19.22 2.34 3.20
N VAL A 123 20.40 1.91 2.74
CA VAL A 123 21.59 2.77 2.63
C VAL A 123 21.37 3.88 1.59
N LEU A 124 20.83 3.55 0.43
CA LEU A 124 20.55 4.53 -0.64
C LEU A 124 19.58 5.61 -0.19
N GLY A 125 18.50 5.22 0.50
CA GLY A 125 17.53 6.17 1.07
C GLY A 125 18.17 7.06 2.13
N CYS A 126 18.98 6.50 3.03
CA CYS A 126 19.73 7.28 4.02
C CYS A 126 20.63 8.32 3.34
N LEU A 127 21.39 7.93 2.32
CA LEU A 127 22.27 8.85 1.58
C LEU A 127 21.47 9.96 0.88
N ALA A 128 20.35 9.64 0.27
CA ALA A 128 19.49 10.63 -0.40
C ALA A 128 18.95 11.67 0.61
N TRP A 129 18.38 11.25 1.72
CA TRP A 129 17.85 12.13 2.76
C TRP A 129 18.96 12.90 3.48
N SER A 130 20.11 12.28 3.73
CA SER A 130 21.30 12.97 4.29
C SER A 130 21.84 14.03 3.35
N THR A 131 21.78 13.83 2.04
CA THR A 131 22.18 14.85 1.05
C THR A 131 21.17 16.00 1.02
N LEU A 132 19.85 15.68 1.04
CA LEU A 132 18.79 16.69 1.14
C LEU A 132 18.91 17.53 2.41
N SER A 133 19.37 16.96 3.52
CA SER A 133 19.57 17.68 4.79
C SER A 133 20.68 18.74 4.74
N GLN A 134 21.54 18.72 3.72
CA GLN A 134 22.52 19.80 3.51
C GLN A 134 21.87 21.09 2.97
N GLY A 135 20.58 21.03 2.62
CA GLY A 135 19.83 22.17 2.13
C GLY A 135 20.37 22.72 0.79
N VAL A 136 20.14 23.98 0.55
CA VAL A 136 20.51 24.64 -0.71
C VAL A 136 22.02 24.72 -0.95
N ALA A 137 22.85 24.46 0.05
CA ALA A 137 24.29 24.38 -0.12
C ALA A 137 24.74 23.28 -1.10
N VAL A 138 23.96 22.20 -1.23
CA VAL A 138 24.21 21.06 -2.11
C VAL A 138 23.07 20.87 -3.12
N VAL A 139 21.83 21.19 -2.71
CA VAL A 139 20.62 21.01 -3.52
C VAL A 139 20.13 22.40 -3.95
N ASP A 140 20.75 22.95 -4.96
CA ASP A 140 20.58 24.34 -5.41
C ASP A 140 19.58 24.52 -6.56
N ASN A 141 19.04 23.42 -7.10
CA ASN A 141 18.13 23.46 -8.23
C ASN A 141 17.08 22.35 -8.20
N ARG A 142 16.01 22.56 -8.97
CA ARG A 142 14.86 21.62 -9.04
C ARG A 142 15.22 20.22 -9.53
N TRP A 143 16.22 20.08 -10.41
CA TRP A 143 16.56 18.77 -10.96
C TRP A 143 17.33 17.91 -9.97
N THR A 144 18.28 18.52 -9.23
CA THR A 144 18.97 17.84 -8.12
C THR A 144 17.98 17.43 -7.02
N ALA A 145 17.04 18.34 -6.66
CA ALA A 145 15.98 18.04 -5.72
C ALA A 145 15.10 16.89 -6.22
N SER A 146 14.64 16.94 -7.49
CA SER A 146 13.83 15.87 -8.11
C SER A 146 14.55 14.53 -8.08
N PHE A 147 15.83 14.50 -8.42
CA PHE A 147 16.64 13.28 -8.41
C PHE A 147 16.75 12.68 -7.00
N LEU A 148 17.10 13.49 -6.01
CA LEU A 148 17.27 13.00 -4.63
C LEU A 148 15.94 12.55 -4.02
N PHE A 149 14.86 13.28 -4.23
CA PHE A 149 13.53 12.84 -3.80
C PHE A 149 13.08 11.56 -4.53
N ALA A 150 13.40 11.41 -5.81
CA ALA A 150 13.13 10.18 -6.55
C ALA A 150 13.98 9.01 -6.01
N VAL A 151 15.24 9.21 -5.65
CA VAL A 151 16.09 8.18 -5.02
C VAL A 151 15.56 7.80 -3.64
N GLY A 152 15.15 8.78 -2.81
CA GLY A 152 14.50 8.51 -1.53
C GLY A 152 13.20 7.71 -1.70
N SER A 153 12.39 8.07 -2.69
CA SER A 153 11.16 7.36 -3.04
C SER A 153 11.42 5.96 -3.59
N LEU A 154 12.47 5.77 -4.41
CA LEU A 154 12.91 4.46 -4.91
C LEU A 154 13.29 3.52 -3.76
N SER A 155 14.01 4.03 -2.77
CA SER A 155 14.39 3.26 -1.58
C SER A 155 13.15 2.62 -0.93
N ILE A 156 12.08 3.39 -0.79
CA ILE A 156 10.84 2.90 -0.16
C ILE A 156 10.05 2.01 -1.10
N ALA A 157 9.83 2.43 -2.35
CA ALA A 157 9.03 1.68 -3.32
C ALA A 157 9.63 0.30 -3.62
N PHE A 158 10.96 0.20 -3.69
CA PHE A 158 11.63 -1.08 -3.90
C PHE A 158 11.55 -1.96 -2.64
N SER A 159 11.79 -1.39 -1.45
CA SER A 159 11.68 -2.12 -0.18
C SER A 159 10.27 -2.64 0.08
N ASP A 160 9.26 -1.89 -0.31
CA ASP A 160 7.85 -2.27 -0.26
C ASP A 160 7.60 -3.54 -1.10
N VAL A 161 8.06 -3.57 -2.35
CA VAL A 161 7.95 -4.75 -3.23
C VAL A 161 8.64 -5.98 -2.64
N LEU A 162 9.81 -5.81 -2.03
CA LEU A 162 10.54 -6.92 -1.40
C LEU A 162 9.78 -7.50 -0.21
N ILE A 163 9.23 -6.64 0.63
CA ILE A 163 8.45 -7.07 1.80
C ILE A 163 7.10 -7.64 1.38
N ASP A 164 6.42 -7.04 0.39
CA ASP A 164 5.18 -7.59 -0.18
C ASP A 164 5.38 -9.03 -0.66
N SER A 165 6.53 -9.33 -1.26
CA SER A 165 6.85 -10.70 -1.71
C SER A 165 6.98 -11.68 -0.54
N ILE A 166 7.52 -11.26 0.61
CA ILE A 166 7.60 -12.06 1.83
C ILE A 166 6.20 -12.27 2.43
N VAL A 167 5.38 -11.22 2.46
CA VAL A 167 3.99 -11.29 2.93
C VAL A 167 3.18 -12.29 2.11
N VAL A 168 3.30 -12.26 0.78
CA VAL A 168 2.60 -13.18 -0.12
C VAL A 168 3.08 -14.61 0.07
N GLU A 169 4.38 -14.84 0.24
CA GLU A 169 4.94 -16.17 0.50
C GLU A 169 4.39 -16.76 1.80
N ARG A 170 4.40 -15.97 2.89
CA ARG A 170 3.83 -16.38 4.17
C ARG A 170 2.33 -16.64 4.12
N ALA A 171 1.59 -15.83 3.37
CA ALA A 171 0.17 -16.02 3.17
C ALA A 171 -0.14 -17.33 2.43
N ARG A 172 0.73 -17.78 1.52
CA ARG A 172 0.61 -19.05 0.80
C ARG A 172 0.98 -20.27 1.66
N GLU A 173 1.97 -20.12 2.57
CA GLU A 173 2.39 -21.20 3.49
C GLU A 173 1.31 -21.48 4.55
N SER A 174 0.49 -20.48 4.92
CA SER A 174 -0.61 -20.65 5.85
C SER A 174 -1.86 -21.13 5.09
N GLU A 175 -2.35 -22.33 5.39
CA GLU A 175 -3.62 -22.85 4.85
C GLU A 175 -4.84 -22.09 5.39
N ASP A 176 -4.66 -21.18 6.35
CA ASP A 176 -5.73 -20.46 7.04
C ASP A 176 -5.89 -19.03 6.52
N ASN A 177 -7.06 -18.75 5.91
CA ASN A 177 -7.44 -17.42 5.44
C ASN A 177 -7.43 -16.34 6.56
N SER A 178 -7.59 -16.73 7.82
CA SER A 178 -7.54 -15.80 8.96
C SER A 178 -6.14 -15.22 9.17
N THR A 179 -5.09 -16.00 8.93
CA THR A 179 -3.69 -15.56 9.04
C THR A 179 -3.34 -14.54 7.96
N THR A 180 -3.82 -14.73 6.73
CA THR A 180 -3.63 -13.80 5.62
C THR A 180 -4.25 -12.43 5.94
N GLY A 181 -5.49 -12.40 6.45
CA GLY A 181 -6.16 -11.15 6.85
C GLY A 181 -5.46 -10.44 8.00
N SER A 182 -4.94 -11.20 8.98
CA SER A 182 -4.20 -10.66 10.12
C SER A 182 -2.87 -10.02 9.68
N LEU A 183 -2.16 -10.66 8.75
CA LEU A 183 -0.89 -10.13 8.22
C LEU A 183 -1.09 -8.83 7.43
N GLN A 184 -2.13 -8.75 6.61
CA GLN A 184 -2.50 -7.50 5.92
C GLN A 184 -2.89 -6.39 6.92
N SER A 185 -3.62 -6.75 7.98
CA SER A 185 -3.98 -5.79 9.04
C SER A 185 -2.75 -5.27 9.78
N LEU A 186 -1.75 -6.13 10.01
CA LEU A 186 -0.46 -5.70 10.57
C LEU A 186 0.24 -4.68 9.65
N CYS A 187 0.35 -4.98 8.35
CA CYS A 187 1.01 -4.11 7.37
C CYS A 187 0.38 -2.70 7.34
N TRP A 188 -0.90 -2.62 7.05
CA TRP A 188 -1.62 -1.33 6.97
C TRP A 188 -1.73 -0.62 8.31
N GLY A 189 -1.85 -1.38 9.41
CA GLY A 189 -1.83 -0.83 10.76
C GLY A 189 -0.50 -0.14 11.10
N MET A 190 0.63 -0.74 10.69
CA MET A 190 1.96 -0.15 10.91
C MET A 190 2.20 1.10 10.06
N VAL A 191 1.75 1.12 8.80
CA VAL A 191 1.78 2.35 7.95
C VAL A 191 0.95 3.46 8.60
N ALA A 192 -0.27 3.16 9.02
CA ALA A 192 -1.16 4.14 9.65
C ALA A 192 -0.57 4.68 10.96
N PHE A 193 -0.01 3.81 11.79
CA PHE A 193 0.65 4.21 13.05
C PHE A 193 1.85 5.12 12.78
N GLY A 194 2.72 4.76 11.84
CA GLY A 194 3.85 5.60 11.41
C GLY A 194 3.39 6.94 10.85
N GLY A 195 2.33 6.95 10.03
CA GLY A 195 1.75 8.15 9.43
C GLY A 195 1.16 9.11 10.46
N ILE A 196 0.44 8.59 11.46
CA ILE A 196 -0.11 9.39 12.56
C ILE A 196 1.02 10.00 13.39
N ALA A 197 2.01 9.18 13.78
CA ALA A 197 3.15 9.64 14.56
C ALA A 197 3.94 10.73 13.81
N SER A 198 4.22 10.54 12.53
CA SER A 198 4.94 11.51 11.70
C SER A 198 4.17 12.82 11.51
N SER A 199 2.87 12.74 11.27
CA SER A 199 2.04 13.93 11.07
C SER A 199 1.98 14.81 12.32
N TYR A 200 1.96 14.19 13.51
CA TYR A 200 1.92 14.91 14.77
C TYR A 200 3.14 15.82 14.98
N PHE A 201 4.32 15.31 14.65
CA PHE A 201 5.56 16.04 14.85
C PHE A 201 6.00 16.90 13.65
N SER A 202 5.47 16.64 12.44
CA SER A 202 5.97 17.24 11.20
C SER A 202 5.93 18.76 11.18
N GLY A 203 4.83 19.35 11.64
CA GLY A 203 4.62 20.79 11.61
C GLY A 203 5.57 21.54 12.55
N GLU A 204 5.60 21.11 13.81
CA GLU A 204 6.45 21.71 14.85
C GLU A 204 7.94 21.61 14.48
N LEU A 205 8.39 20.45 13.98
CA LEU A 205 9.77 20.28 13.57
C LEU A 205 10.16 21.15 12.37
N VAL A 206 9.25 21.33 11.40
CA VAL A 206 9.50 22.23 10.27
C VAL A 206 9.56 23.69 10.74
N GLU A 207 8.65 24.10 11.62
CA GLU A 207 8.56 25.47 12.13
C GLU A 207 9.78 25.85 13.00
N GLU A 208 10.16 24.97 13.94
CA GLU A 208 11.24 25.25 14.87
C GLU A 208 12.65 25.01 14.33
N LYS A 209 12.83 23.99 13.48
CA LYS A 209 14.16 23.48 13.08
C LYS A 209 14.41 23.59 11.57
N GLY A 210 13.37 23.85 10.78
CA GLY A 210 13.46 23.94 9.33
C GLY A 210 13.49 22.60 8.60
N SER A 211 13.37 22.67 7.27
CA SER A 211 13.27 21.49 6.39
C SER A 211 14.52 20.60 6.43
N ALA A 212 15.71 21.20 6.49
CA ALA A 212 16.98 20.47 6.52
C ALA A 212 17.10 19.53 7.74
N PHE A 213 16.68 19.99 8.92
CA PHE A 213 16.65 19.17 10.12
C PHE A 213 15.69 17.99 10.00
N VAL A 214 14.49 18.23 9.44
CA VAL A 214 13.49 17.17 9.21
C VAL A 214 14.03 16.12 8.25
N PHE A 215 14.74 16.52 7.19
CA PHE A 215 15.41 15.59 6.28
C PHE A 215 16.51 14.78 6.97
N ALA A 216 17.29 15.41 7.87
CA ALA A 216 18.29 14.70 8.67
C ALA A 216 17.64 13.64 9.59
N CYS A 217 16.55 13.98 10.25
CA CYS A 217 15.76 13.01 11.02
C CYS A 217 15.21 11.89 10.13
N THR A 218 14.69 12.24 8.94
CA THR A 218 14.13 11.28 7.99
C THR A 218 15.19 10.31 7.47
N ALA A 219 16.45 10.73 7.34
CA ALA A 219 17.57 9.90 6.88
C ALA A 219 17.84 8.67 7.78
N VAL A 220 17.43 8.72 9.04
CA VAL A 220 17.62 7.60 9.99
C VAL A 220 16.67 6.44 9.67
N PHE A 221 15.46 6.71 9.19
CA PHE A 221 14.43 5.66 9.01
C PHE A 221 14.77 4.65 7.92
N PRO A 222 15.33 5.00 6.76
CA PRO A 222 15.81 4.01 5.79
C PRO A 222 16.87 3.06 6.36
N LEU A 223 17.68 3.48 7.33
CA LEU A 223 18.62 2.57 8.00
C LEU A 223 17.91 1.48 8.81
N LEU A 224 16.70 1.74 9.30
CA LEU A 224 15.87 0.70 9.94
C LEU A 224 15.45 -0.37 8.92
N ILE A 225 15.22 0.01 7.66
CA ILE A 225 14.98 -0.95 6.56
C ILE A 225 16.23 -1.80 6.32
N ALA A 226 17.43 -1.18 6.29
CA ALA A 226 18.67 -1.94 6.19
C ALA A 226 18.86 -2.87 7.39
N GLY A 227 18.46 -2.44 8.60
CA GLY A 227 18.44 -3.28 9.81
C GLY A 227 17.43 -4.43 9.71
N ALA A 228 16.25 -4.19 9.14
CA ALA A 228 15.23 -5.22 8.94
C ALA A 228 15.72 -6.36 8.03
N ALA A 229 16.65 -6.09 7.10
CA ALA A 229 17.27 -7.11 6.27
C ALA A 229 17.90 -8.26 7.08
N PHE A 230 18.42 -7.97 8.28
CA PHE A 230 19.03 -9.00 9.16
C PHE A 230 17.99 -9.85 9.88
N LEU A 231 16.74 -9.39 9.97
CA LEU A 231 15.63 -10.13 10.58
C LEU A 231 14.96 -11.10 9.58
N VAL A 232 15.11 -10.87 8.27
CA VAL A 232 14.59 -11.74 7.22
C VAL A 232 15.41 -13.03 7.18
N LYS A 233 14.75 -14.18 7.19
CA LYS A 233 15.40 -15.50 7.04
C LYS A 233 15.44 -15.82 5.55
N GLU A 234 16.62 -15.80 4.97
CA GLU A 234 16.86 -16.15 3.58
C GLU A 234 18.17 -16.94 3.46
N GLU A 235 18.13 -18.09 2.82
CA GLU A 235 19.30 -18.94 2.55
C GLU A 235 19.98 -18.49 1.27
N LYS A 236 21.31 -18.64 1.20
CA LYS A 236 22.06 -18.36 -0.02
C LYS A 236 21.72 -19.35 -1.12
N GLN A 237 21.55 -18.88 -2.34
CA GLN A 237 21.26 -19.73 -3.50
C GLN A 237 22.35 -20.78 -3.76
N ASP A 238 23.61 -20.48 -3.45
CA ASP A 238 24.72 -21.42 -3.62
C ASP A 238 24.63 -22.63 -2.65
N GLU A 239 24.13 -22.39 -1.41
CA GLU A 239 23.94 -23.43 -0.41
C GLU A 239 22.72 -24.32 -0.71
N MET A 240 21.67 -23.73 -1.28
CA MET A 240 20.48 -24.49 -1.69
C MET A 240 20.75 -25.44 -2.85
N SER A 241 21.64 -25.07 -3.78
CA SER A 241 22.09 -25.98 -4.86
C SER A 241 22.88 -27.17 -4.31
N SER A 242 23.73 -26.96 -3.30
CA SER A 242 24.54 -28.02 -2.69
C SER A 242 23.73 -28.97 -1.80
N SER A 243 22.70 -28.47 -1.11
CA SER A 243 21.82 -29.28 -0.26
C SER A 243 20.88 -30.17 -1.09
N ILE A 244 20.45 -29.74 -2.26
CA ILE A 244 19.65 -30.55 -3.20
C ILE A 244 20.50 -31.67 -3.78
N GLU A 245 21.78 -31.45 -4.12
CA GLU A 245 22.69 -32.48 -4.57
C GLU A 245 22.96 -33.52 -3.48
N THR A 246 23.07 -33.11 -2.21
CA THR A 246 23.32 -34.03 -1.09
C THR A 246 22.08 -34.86 -0.73
N THR A 247 20.88 -34.32 -0.86
CA THR A 247 19.63 -35.05 -0.54
C THR A 247 19.27 -36.08 -1.59
N THR A 248 19.69 -35.88 -2.85
CA THR A 248 19.46 -36.85 -3.93
C THR A 248 20.34 -38.12 -3.82
N VAL A 249 21.43 -38.05 -3.05
CA VAL A 249 22.37 -39.17 -2.86
C VAL A 249 22.00 -40.10 -1.69
N VAL A 250 21.14 -39.66 -0.73
CA VAL A 250 20.86 -40.42 0.51
C VAL A 250 19.65 -41.36 0.43
N ASN A 251 18.83 -41.32 -0.61
CA ASN A 251 17.59 -42.12 -0.70
C ASN A 251 17.67 -43.37 -1.61
N VAL A 252 18.86 -43.97 -1.79
CA VAL A 252 18.99 -45.27 -2.45
C VAL A 252 19.84 -46.21 -1.60
N VAL A 253 19.28 -46.65 -0.46
CA VAL A 253 19.70 -47.92 0.20
C VAL A 253 18.46 -48.51 0.88
N ASP A 254 17.70 -49.30 0.17
CA ASP A 254 17.18 -50.56 0.71
C ASP A 254 16.79 -51.53 -0.43
N GLY A 255 17.52 -52.63 -0.53
CA GLY A 255 17.07 -53.91 -1.08
C GLY A 255 17.16 -54.15 -2.58
N GLY A 256 18.29 -54.61 -3.11
CA GLY A 256 18.31 -55.58 -4.21
C GLY A 256 18.62 -55.06 -5.63
N GLU A 257 19.76 -55.52 -6.15
CA GLU A 257 20.28 -55.48 -7.55
C GLU A 257 20.87 -54.14 -8.02
N CYS A 258 22.20 -54.14 -8.15
CA CYS A 258 22.99 -53.11 -8.82
C CYS A 258 22.58 -53.00 -10.29
N LYS A 259 21.85 -51.92 -10.63
CA LYS A 259 21.87 -51.33 -11.96
C LYS A 259 22.80 -50.13 -11.93
N GLU A 260 23.68 -50.04 -12.94
CA GLU A 260 24.58 -48.93 -13.14
C GLU A 260 23.79 -47.60 -13.11
N PRO A 261 24.32 -46.52 -12.47
CA PRO A 261 23.63 -45.23 -12.40
C PRO A 261 23.57 -44.64 -13.82
N GLU A 262 22.38 -44.55 -14.39
CA GLU A 262 22.15 -43.65 -15.51
C GLU A 262 22.41 -42.22 -15.01
N THR A 263 23.49 -41.64 -15.52
CA THR A 263 23.79 -40.22 -15.38
C THR A 263 22.70 -39.40 -16.06
N ILE A 264 21.75 -38.93 -15.29
CA ILE A 264 20.83 -37.86 -15.74
C ILE A 264 21.72 -36.63 -15.98
N PRO A 265 21.73 -36.03 -17.18
CA PRO A 265 22.56 -34.88 -17.47
C PRO A 265 22.19 -33.74 -16.50
N THR A 266 23.13 -33.32 -15.68
CA THR A 266 23.03 -32.09 -14.91
C THR A 266 22.86 -30.94 -15.90
N ALA A 267 21.66 -30.32 -15.91
CA ALA A 267 21.41 -29.10 -16.68
C ALA A 267 22.45 -28.06 -16.27
N SER A 268 23.26 -27.63 -17.23
CA SER A 268 24.28 -26.61 -17.04
C SER A 268 23.62 -25.28 -16.54
N ALA A 269 24.38 -24.44 -15.87
CA ALA A 269 23.91 -23.15 -15.39
C ALA A 269 23.31 -22.26 -16.51
N GLU A 270 23.70 -22.51 -17.75
CA GLU A 270 23.13 -21.87 -18.95
C GLU A 270 21.70 -22.36 -19.27
N GLU A 271 21.39 -23.64 -19.02
CA GLU A 271 20.03 -24.19 -19.20
C GLU A 271 19.05 -23.68 -18.11
N LYS A 272 19.53 -23.46 -16.86
CA LYS A 272 18.70 -22.86 -15.81
C LYS A 272 18.36 -21.39 -16.11
N ASN A 273 19.31 -20.63 -16.68
CA ASN A 273 19.05 -19.25 -17.10
C ASN A 273 18.12 -19.18 -18.33
N GLY A 274 18.22 -20.14 -19.27
CA GLY A 274 17.30 -20.28 -20.38
C GLY A 274 15.85 -20.52 -19.93
N GLY A 275 15.66 -21.38 -18.94
CA GLY A 275 14.35 -21.71 -18.39
C GLY A 275 13.66 -20.53 -17.69
N VAL A 276 14.39 -19.70 -16.92
CA VAL A 276 13.85 -18.51 -16.25
C VAL A 276 13.46 -17.42 -17.26
N VAL A 277 14.28 -17.20 -18.30
CA VAL A 277 13.99 -16.25 -19.36
C VAL A 277 12.80 -16.70 -20.22
N GLU A 278 12.68 -18.01 -20.45
CA GLU A 278 11.59 -18.60 -21.22
C GLU A 278 10.27 -18.57 -20.44
N ALA A 279 10.29 -18.92 -19.16
CA ALA A 279 9.15 -18.76 -18.24
C ALA A 279 8.73 -17.30 -18.11
N GLY A 280 9.69 -16.38 -18.05
CA GLY A 280 9.42 -14.93 -18.05
C GLY A 280 8.76 -14.45 -19.34
N LYS A 281 9.19 -14.94 -20.50
CA LYS A 281 8.58 -14.65 -21.80
C LYS A 281 7.15 -15.22 -21.91
N GLU A 282 6.94 -16.42 -21.41
CA GLU A 282 5.63 -17.07 -21.39
C GLU A 282 4.66 -16.31 -20.49
N THR A 283 5.08 -15.93 -19.29
CA THR A 283 4.30 -15.08 -18.37
C THR A 283 3.99 -13.72 -19.01
N LEU A 284 4.97 -13.08 -19.65
CA LEU A 284 4.78 -11.80 -20.33
C LEU A 284 3.81 -11.93 -21.53
N SER A 285 3.90 -13.01 -22.30
CA SER A 285 3.01 -13.29 -23.41
C SER A 285 1.57 -13.55 -22.93
N THR A 286 1.42 -14.28 -21.82
CA THR A 286 0.13 -14.53 -21.17
C THR A 286 -0.47 -13.24 -20.65
N LEU A 287 0.30 -12.43 -19.93
CA LEU A 287 -0.13 -11.10 -19.47
C LEU A 287 -0.56 -10.20 -20.63
N TRP A 288 0.20 -10.21 -21.73
CA TRP A 288 -0.14 -9.41 -22.91
C TRP A 288 -1.44 -9.87 -23.56
N SER A 289 -1.70 -11.18 -23.60
CA SER A 289 -2.97 -11.73 -24.10
C SER A 289 -4.17 -11.38 -23.20
N VAL A 290 -3.95 -11.39 -21.88
CA VAL A 290 -4.95 -11.04 -20.87
C VAL A 290 -5.28 -9.54 -20.92
N VAL A 291 -4.27 -8.69 -20.96
CA VAL A 291 -4.45 -7.22 -21.01
C VAL A 291 -5.19 -6.77 -22.27
N LYS A 292 -5.10 -7.49 -23.39
CA LYS A 292 -5.86 -7.19 -24.61
C LYS A 292 -7.35 -7.45 -24.51
N GLN A 293 -7.79 -8.24 -23.54
CA GLN A 293 -9.21 -8.51 -23.36
C GLN A 293 -9.94 -7.25 -22.89
N LYS A 294 -11.07 -6.92 -23.51
CA LYS A 294 -11.88 -5.73 -23.19
C LYS A 294 -12.27 -5.68 -21.72
N GLN A 295 -12.49 -6.85 -21.12
CA GLN A 295 -12.84 -7.06 -19.73
C GLN A 295 -11.74 -6.64 -18.76
N ILE A 296 -10.49 -6.50 -19.21
CA ILE A 296 -9.32 -6.07 -18.43
C ILE A 296 -8.95 -4.62 -18.75
N TRP A 297 -8.73 -4.30 -20.06
CA TRP A 297 -8.26 -2.96 -20.40
C TRP A 297 -9.32 -1.87 -20.15
N GLY A 298 -10.62 -2.20 -20.28
CA GLY A 298 -11.68 -1.24 -20.05
C GLY A 298 -11.69 -0.73 -18.60
N PRO A 299 -11.86 -1.63 -17.59
CA PRO A 299 -11.74 -1.24 -16.17
C PRO A 299 -10.37 -0.66 -15.81
N ALA A 300 -9.27 -1.16 -16.40
CA ALA A 300 -7.93 -0.61 -16.19
C ALA A 300 -7.84 0.85 -16.68
N LEU A 301 -8.38 1.15 -17.86
CA LEU A 301 -8.47 2.52 -18.36
C LEU A 301 -9.35 3.40 -17.46
N PHE A 302 -10.47 2.87 -16.94
CA PHE A 302 -11.30 3.58 -15.99
C PHE A 302 -10.52 3.93 -14.72
N MET A 303 -9.76 2.99 -14.14
CA MET A 303 -8.92 3.22 -12.97
C MET A 303 -7.86 4.30 -13.22
N TYR A 304 -7.22 4.28 -14.40
CA TYR A 304 -6.28 5.32 -14.80
C TYR A 304 -6.95 6.68 -14.90
N LEU A 305 -8.08 6.79 -15.62
CA LEU A 305 -8.81 8.04 -15.78
C LEU A 305 -9.34 8.58 -14.45
N TRP A 306 -9.75 7.67 -13.53
CA TRP A 306 -10.20 8.03 -12.20
C TRP A 306 -9.15 8.81 -11.42
N GLN A 307 -7.90 8.40 -11.54
CA GLN A 307 -6.77 9.01 -10.84
C GLN A 307 -6.12 10.16 -11.64
N ALA A 308 -6.28 10.21 -12.97
CA ALA A 308 -5.57 11.14 -13.83
C ALA A 308 -6.21 12.55 -13.93
N THR A 309 -7.24 12.84 -13.13
CA THR A 309 -7.86 14.18 -13.11
C THR A 309 -6.91 15.21 -12.48
N PRO A 310 -6.78 16.42 -13.04
CA PRO A 310 -5.81 17.41 -12.56
C PRO A 310 -6.06 17.81 -11.11
N SER A 311 -4.98 18.04 -10.35
CA SER A 311 -5.01 18.41 -8.94
C SER A 311 -4.43 19.81 -8.72
N PRO A 312 -5.09 20.69 -7.93
CA PRO A 312 -4.59 22.01 -7.58
C PRO A 312 -3.66 22.01 -6.36
N GLY A 313 -3.24 20.81 -5.85
CA GLY A 313 -2.65 20.64 -4.53
C GLY A 313 -1.44 21.54 -4.24
N SER A 314 -0.50 21.68 -5.20
CA SER A 314 0.65 22.60 -5.03
C SER A 314 0.21 24.06 -4.98
N ALA A 315 -0.68 24.51 -5.85
CA ALA A 315 -1.19 25.89 -5.83
C ALA A 315 -1.94 26.20 -4.53
N MET A 316 -2.76 25.27 -4.04
CA MET A 316 -3.46 25.39 -2.76
C MET A 316 -2.50 25.44 -1.56
N PHE A 317 -1.38 24.70 -1.60
CA PHE A 317 -0.36 24.80 -0.55
C PHE A 317 0.27 26.20 -0.50
N TYR A 318 0.63 26.75 -1.67
CA TYR A 318 1.17 28.11 -1.75
C TYR A 318 0.16 29.17 -1.31
N PHE A 319 -1.10 29.06 -1.72
CA PHE A 319 -2.18 29.92 -1.25
C PHE A 319 -2.33 29.85 0.27
N SER A 320 -2.35 28.65 0.84
CA SER A 320 -2.48 28.46 2.29
C SER A 320 -1.34 29.10 3.08
N THR A 321 -0.10 29.06 2.54
CA THR A 321 1.07 29.58 3.25
C THR A 321 1.33 31.07 2.97
N ASN A 322 1.12 31.54 1.74
CA ASN A 322 1.49 32.90 1.33
C ASN A 322 0.33 33.89 1.46
N GLU A 323 -0.93 33.47 1.21
CA GLU A 323 -2.10 34.32 1.30
C GLU A 323 -2.83 34.17 2.63
N LEU A 324 -3.07 32.93 3.09
CA LEU A 324 -3.74 32.69 4.38
C LEU A 324 -2.77 32.69 5.56
N HIS A 325 -1.46 32.73 5.31
CA HIS A 325 -0.39 32.77 6.33
C HIS A 325 -0.46 31.61 7.34
N PHE A 326 -0.87 30.42 6.88
CA PHE A 326 -0.88 29.24 7.74
C PHE A 326 0.54 28.82 8.11
N SER A 327 0.77 28.66 9.42
CA SER A 327 2.07 28.21 9.93
C SER A 327 2.32 26.74 9.61
N PRO A 328 3.60 26.31 9.54
CA PRO A 328 3.96 24.90 9.43
C PRO A 328 3.36 24.05 10.54
N GLU A 329 3.29 24.56 11.78
CA GLU A 329 2.66 23.88 12.90
C GLU A 329 1.16 23.61 12.63
N PHE A 330 0.43 24.63 12.15
CA PHE A 330 -0.99 24.46 11.81
C PHE A 330 -1.20 23.43 10.68
N LEU A 331 -0.38 23.49 9.62
CA LEU A 331 -0.44 22.51 8.51
C LEU A 331 -0.08 21.08 8.98
N GLY A 332 0.79 20.96 9.97
CA GLY A 332 1.05 19.69 10.66
C GLY A 332 -0.18 19.16 11.40
N ARG A 333 -0.92 20.03 12.11
CA ARG A 333 -2.19 19.68 12.76
C ARG A 333 -3.26 19.24 11.75
N VAL A 334 -3.35 19.93 10.60
CA VAL A 334 -4.22 19.52 9.48
C VAL A 334 -3.82 18.13 8.97
N SER A 335 -2.52 17.88 8.79
CA SER A 335 -2.02 16.56 8.35
C SER A 335 -2.33 15.45 9.36
N PHE A 336 -2.22 15.74 10.66
CA PHE A 336 -2.61 14.81 11.72
C PHE A 336 -4.12 14.50 11.69
N ALA A 337 -4.97 15.55 11.56
CA ALA A 337 -6.41 15.36 11.42
C ALA A 337 -6.77 14.52 10.19
N ARG A 338 -6.09 14.74 9.07
CA ARG A 338 -6.24 13.92 7.85
C ARG A 338 -5.86 12.45 8.08
N SER A 339 -4.77 12.18 8.80
CA SER A 339 -4.36 10.80 9.11
C SER A 339 -5.41 10.06 9.95
N LEU A 340 -6.04 10.75 10.92
CA LEU A 340 -7.15 10.19 11.68
C LEU A 340 -8.42 10.03 10.83
N ALA A 341 -8.72 11.03 9.98
CA ALA A 341 -9.85 11.01 9.08
C ALA A 341 -9.75 9.87 8.06
N ALA A 342 -8.55 9.55 7.58
CA ALA A 342 -8.32 8.40 6.69
C ALA A 342 -8.73 7.07 7.35
N LEU A 343 -8.33 6.83 8.61
CA LEU A 343 -8.79 5.66 9.37
C LEU A 343 -10.32 5.64 9.51
N GLY A 344 -10.93 6.81 9.78
CA GLY A 344 -12.39 6.96 9.83
C GLY A 344 -13.04 6.60 8.49
N GLY A 345 -12.46 7.04 7.36
CA GLY A 345 -12.92 6.74 6.01
C GLY A 345 -12.91 5.23 5.70
N VAL A 346 -11.80 4.56 6.03
CA VAL A 346 -11.70 3.09 5.90
C VAL A 346 -12.74 2.39 6.76
N GLY A 347 -12.94 2.84 8.01
CA GLY A 347 -13.95 2.30 8.92
C GLY A 347 -15.37 2.46 8.36
N LEU A 348 -15.72 3.64 7.87
CA LEU A 348 -17.03 3.93 7.25
C LEU A 348 -17.27 3.09 6.00
N TYR A 349 -16.26 2.95 5.13
CA TYR A 349 -16.37 2.10 3.95
C TYR A 349 -16.69 0.66 4.34
N ASN A 350 -15.93 0.07 5.27
CA ASN A 350 -16.14 -1.30 5.70
C ASN A 350 -17.50 -1.52 6.40
N ALA A 351 -17.98 -0.52 7.16
CA ALA A 351 -19.23 -0.62 7.89
C ALA A 351 -20.47 -0.51 6.97
N TYR A 352 -20.44 0.38 5.97
CA TYR A 352 -21.64 0.76 5.23
C TYR A 352 -21.55 0.59 3.72
N PHE A 353 -20.35 0.70 3.11
CA PHE A 353 -20.22 0.86 1.66
C PHE A 353 -19.67 -0.37 0.93
N LYS A 354 -19.08 -1.33 1.61
CA LYS A 354 -18.45 -2.52 0.99
C LYS A 354 -19.41 -3.40 0.16
N TYR A 355 -20.72 -3.33 0.43
CA TYR A 355 -21.75 -4.09 -0.31
C TYR A 355 -22.44 -3.27 -1.41
N VAL A 356 -22.08 -2.01 -1.57
CA VAL A 356 -22.66 -1.16 -2.61
C VAL A 356 -22.04 -1.52 -3.96
N PRO A 357 -22.84 -1.72 -5.04
CA PRO A 357 -22.32 -2.02 -6.37
C PRO A 357 -21.30 -0.97 -6.83
N LEU A 358 -20.19 -1.43 -7.44
CA LEU A 358 -19.04 -0.59 -7.78
C LEU A 358 -19.40 0.65 -8.59
N LYS A 359 -20.27 0.53 -9.62
CA LYS A 359 -20.69 1.69 -10.41
C LYS A 359 -21.42 2.74 -9.61
N LYS A 360 -22.36 2.32 -8.73
CA LYS A 360 -23.06 3.25 -7.85
C LYS A 360 -22.07 3.92 -6.91
N MET A 361 -21.13 3.15 -6.39
CA MET A 361 -20.10 3.63 -5.49
C MET A 361 -19.24 4.71 -6.17
N PHE A 362 -18.71 4.44 -7.38
CA PHE A 362 -17.95 5.43 -8.14
C PHE A 362 -18.79 6.65 -8.53
N THR A 363 -20.04 6.47 -8.92
CA THR A 363 -20.92 7.58 -9.29
C THR A 363 -21.19 8.49 -8.08
N TYR A 364 -21.60 7.91 -6.96
CA TYR A 364 -21.91 8.70 -5.76
C TYR A 364 -20.67 9.37 -5.17
N SER A 365 -19.54 8.67 -5.14
CA SER A 365 -18.29 9.25 -4.65
C SER A 365 -17.78 10.40 -5.53
N ALA A 366 -17.87 10.29 -6.88
CA ALA A 366 -17.48 11.37 -7.79
C ALA A 366 -18.37 12.61 -7.60
N VAL A 367 -19.70 12.43 -7.56
CA VAL A 367 -20.63 13.54 -7.38
C VAL A 367 -20.43 14.21 -6.02
N LEU A 368 -20.29 13.41 -4.97
CA LEU A 368 -20.08 13.93 -3.61
C LEU A 368 -18.69 14.57 -3.48
N ALA A 369 -17.64 14.01 -4.10
CA ALA A 369 -16.30 14.59 -4.12
C ALA A 369 -16.30 15.95 -4.83
N THR A 370 -17.00 16.07 -5.96
CA THR A 370 -17.13 17.34 -6.67
C THR A 370 -17.89 18.36 -5.84
N ALA A 371 -18.99 17.97 -5.21
CA ALA A 371 -19.77 18.86 -4.37
C ALA A 371 -19.00 19.35 -3.14
N LEU A 372 -18.39 18.43 -2.39
CA LEU A 372 -17.58 18.75 -1.21
C LEU A 372 -16.22 19.37 -1.59
N GLY A 373 -15.59 18.97 -2.70
CA GLY A 373 -14.39 19.63 -3.21
C GLY A 373 -14.65 21.08 -3.62
N SER A 374 -15.89 21.40 -4.03
CA SER A 374 -16.27 22.79 -4.34
C SER A 374 -16.37 23.69 -3.11
N THR A 375 -16.40 23.15 -1.88
CA THR A 375 -16.31 23.96 -0.67
C THR A 375 -14.97 24.68 -0.56
N GLN A 376 -13.89 24.14 -1.16
CA GLN A 376 -12.60 24.86 -1.24
C GLN A 376 -12.71 26.22 -1.94
N LEU A 377 -13.68 26.39 -2.85
CA LEU A 377 -13.95 27.67 -3.51
C LEU A 377 -14.42 28.74 -2.51
N LEU A 378 -15.08 28.34 -1.41
CA LEU A 378 -15.47 29.25 -0.34
C LEU A 378 -14.24 29.79 0.40
N LEU A 379 -13.23 28.95 0.61
CA LEU A 379 -11.96 29.35 1.22
C LEU A 379 -11.17 30.27 0.29
N VAL A 380 -11.07 29.92 -0.99
CA VAL A 380 -10.32 30.71 -1.99
C VAL A 380 -10.97 32.08 -2.21
N SER A 381 -12.31 32.17 -2.20
CA SER A 381 -13.02 33.43 -2.35
C SER A 381 -13.12 34.26 -1.04
N GLY A 382 -12.74 33.67 0.10
CA GLY A 382 -12.90 34.30 1.42
C GLY A 382 -14.35 34.34 1.93
N TYR A 383 -15.30 33.69 1.24
CA TYR A 383 -16.71 33.66 1.60
C TYR A 383 -16.96 32.94 2.94
N ASN A 384 -16.10 32.02 3.35
CA ASN A 384 -16.13 31.39 4.68
C ASN A 384 -16.06 32.43 5.80
N ARG A 385 -15.33 33.56 5.61
CA ARG A 385 -15.21 34.65 6.58
C ARG A 385 -16.53 35.43 6.71
N GLU A 386 -17.27 35.59 5.60
CA GLU A 386 -18.62 36.21 5.63
C GLU A 386 -19.62 35.33 6.38
N LEU A 387 -19.41 33.99 6.37
CA LEU A 387 -20.20 33.05 7.16
C LEU A 387 -19.78 32.98 8.64
N GLY A 388 -18.77 33.77 9.04
CA GLY A 388 -18.25 33.79 10.42
C GLY A 388 -17.36 32.61 10.78
N ILE A 389 -16.83 31.87 9.77
CA ILE A 389 -15.93 30.73 9.95
C ILE A 389 -14.50 31.17 9.65
N SER A 390 -13.56 30.95 10.60
CA SER A 390 -12.15 31.27 10.37
C SER A 390 -11.54 30.33 9.30
N ASP A 391 -10.52 30.84 8.63
CA ASP A 391 -9.81 30.06 7.56
C ASP A 391 -9.22 28.79 8.10
N GLU A 392 -8.64 28.81 9.31
CA GLU A 392 -8.04 27.63 9.96
C GLU A 392 -9.10 26.57 10.27
N LEU A 393 -10.24 26.97 10.86
CA LEU A 393 -11.29 26.00 11.18
C LEU A 393 -11.88 25.40 9.91
N PHE A 394 -12.07 26.24 8.88
CA PHE A 394 -12.58 25.80 7.59
C PHE A 394 -11.60 24.82 6.94
N ALA A 395 -10.31 25.18 6.82
CA ALA A 395 -9.29 24.34 6.20
C ALA A 395 -9.11 23.00 6.93
N LEU A 396 -9.16 23.00 8.27
CA LEU A 396 -9.04 21.78 9.08
C LEU A 396 -10.23 20.82 8.83
N THR A 397 -11.45 21.36 8.91
CA THR A 397 -12.68 20.55 8.74
C THR A 397 -12.86 20.06 7.31
N ASP A 398 -12.66 20.94 6.33
CA ASP A 398 -12.74 20.63 4.91
C ASP A 398 -11.72 19.53 4.52
N SER A 399 -10.46 19.67 4.93
CA SER A 399 -9.42 18.68 4.69
C SER A 399 -9.74 17.32 5.31
N ALA A 400 -10.31 17.28 6.51
CA ALA A 400 -10.70 16.02 7.16
C ALA A 400 -11.86 15.35 6.41
N VAL A 401 -12.90 16.10 6.04
CA VAL A 401 -14.07 15.58 5.29
C VAL A 401 -13.64 15.05 3.92
N LEU A 402 -12.83 15.80 3.17
CA LEU A 402 -12.34 15.39 1.87
C LEU A 402 -11.42 14.16 1.98
N THR A 403 -10.68 13.99 3.06
CA THR A 403 -9.86 12.80 3.30
C THR A 403 -10.73 11.56 3.54
N VAL A 404 -11.76 11.66 4.39
CA VAL A 404 -12.74 10.56 4.59
C VAL A 404 -13.34 10.12 3.25
N LEU A 405 -13.77 11.08 2.45
CA LEU A 405 -14.35 10.79 1.14
C LEU A 405 -13.33 10.22 0.15
N GLY A 406 -12.08 10.69 0.22
CA GLY A 406 -10.97 10.15 -0.56
C GLY A 406 -10.77 8.65 -0.31
N GLU A 407 -10.76 8.22 0.95
CA GLU A 407 -10.65 6.80 1.32
C GLU A 407 -11.85 5.98 0.84
N ILE A 408 -13.08 6.50 1.04
CA ILE A 408 -14.31 5.88 0.55
C ILE A 408 -14.29 5.72 -0.98
N SER A 409 -13.66 6.63 -1.70
CA SER A 409 -13.54 6.60 -3.17
C SER A 409 -12.39 5.71 -3.65
N PHE A 410 -11.32 5.55 -2.86
CA PHE A 410 -10.14 4.77 -3.21
C PHE A 410 -10.35 3.26 -3.01
N LEU A 411 -10.98 2.85 -1.91
CA LEU A 411 -11.17 1.44 -1.60
C LEU A 411 -11.90 0.64 -2.70
N PRO A 412 -12.95 1.16 -3.37
CA PRO A 412 -13.56 0.50 -4.52
C PRO A 412 -12.59 0.25 -5.69
N VAL A 413 -11.56 1.08 -5.86
CA VAL A 413 -10.53 0.88 -6.89
C VAL A 413 -9.73 -0.37 -6.62
N LEU A 414 -9.35 -0.62 -5.35
CA LEU A 414 -8.65 -1.84 -4.95
C LEU A 414 -9.53 -3.08 -5.15
N VAL A 415 -10.81 -2.98 -4.79
CA VAL A 415 -11.78 -4.06 -5.02
C VAL A 415 -11.95 -4.34 -6.52
N LEU A 416 -12.06 -3.31 -7.35
CA LEU A 416 -12.15 -3.47 -8.80
C LEU A 416 -10.89 -4.13 -9.35
N ALA A 417 -9.70 -3.68 -8.94
CA ALA A 417 -8.43 -4.26 -9.37
C ALA A 417 -8.34 -5.75 -9.03
N ALA A 418 -8.76 -6.14 -7.81
CA ALA A 418 -8.76 -7.54 -7.41
C ALA A 418 -9.75 -8.40 -8.24
N LYS A 419 -10.96 -7.89 -8.48
CA LYS A 419 -12.03 -8.61 -9.20
C LYS A 419 -11.73 -8.88 -10.68
N ILE A 420 -11.00 -7.99 -11.34
CA ILE A 420 -10.66 -8.17 -12.77
C ILE A 420 -9.45 -9.09 -13.00
N CYS A 421 -8.77 -9.53 -11.96
CA CYS A 421 -7.59 -10.41 -12.07
C CYS A 421 -8.01 -11.88 -12.24
N PRO A 422 -7.73 -12.54 -13.41
CA PRO A 422 -8.04 -13.94 -13.61
C PRO A 422 -7.07 -14.84 -12.83
N LYS A 423 -7.52 -16.07 -12.51
CA LYS A 423 -6.72 -17.07 -11.82
C LYS A 423 -5.43 -17.40 -12.59
N GLY A 424 -4.31 -17.47 -11.87
CA GLY A 424 -2.99 -17.83 -12.40
C GLY A 424 -2.06 -16.65 -12.73
N VAL A 425 -2.59 -15.42 -12.83
CA VAL A 425 -1.78 -14.20 -13.08
C VAL A 425 -2.16 -13.05 -12.12
N GLU A 426 -2.90 -13.37 -11.04
CA GLU A 426 -3.51 -12.39 -10.14
C GLU A 426 -2.49 -11.37 -9.61
N ALA A 427 -1.39 -11.85 -9.04
CA ALA A 427 -0.42 -10.99 -8.37
C ALA A 427 0.25 -10.02 -9.35
N THR A 428 0.66 -10.51 -10.52
CA THR A 428 1.36 -9.69 -11.54
C THR A 428 0.42 -8.69 -12.18
N LEU A 429 -0.82 -9.11 -12.47
CA LEU A 429 -1.82 -8.22 -13.06
C LEU A 429 -2.27 -7.16 -12.06
N PHE A 430 -2.54 -7.54 -10.80
CA PHE A 430 -2.88 -6.58 -9.73
C PHE A 430 -1.77 -5.54 -9.54
N ALA A 431 -0.51 -5.96 -9.46
CA ALA A 431 0.63 -5.05 -9.36
C ALA A 431 0.72 -4.10 -10.57
N SER A 432 0.43 -4.62 -11.78
CA SER A 432 0.40 -3.81 -13.01
C SER A 432 -0.74 -2.79 -13.01
N LEU A 433 -1.93 -3.17 -12.53
CA LEU A 433 -3.08 -2.27 -12.37
C LEU A 433 -2.80 -1.17 -11.35
N MET A 434 -2.18 -1.51 -10.21
CA MET A 434 -1.75 -0.52 -9.21
C MET A 434 -0.68 0.42 -9.77
N SER A 435 0.25 -0.08 -10.59
CA SER A 435 1.21 0.77 -11.30
C SER A 435 0.52 1.72 -12.28
N LEU A 436 -0.50 1.25 -13.00
CA LEU A 436 -1.31 2.09 -13.90
C LEU A 436 -2.10 3.15 -13.13
N PHE A 437 -2.65 2.80 -11.97
CA PHE A 437 -3.31 3.76 -11.07
C PHE A 437 -2.33 4.83 -10.58
N ASN A 438 -1.12 4.44 -10.15
CA ASN A 438 -0.06 5.37 -9.77
C ASN A 438 0.36 6.27 -10.94
N PHE A 439 0.36 5.75 -12.18
CA PHE A 439 0.58 6.56 -13.38
C PHE A 439 -0.50 7.63 -13.58
N GLY A 440 -1.75 7.29 -13.29
CA GLY A 440 -2.84 8.28 -13.22
C GLY A 440 -2.51 9.40 -12.24
N GLY A 441 -2.01 9.09 -11.04
CA GLY A 441 -1.61 10.08 -10.04
C GLY A 441 -0.47 11.00 -10.51
N VAL A 442 0.54 10.43 -11.17
CA VAL A 442 1.63 11.24 -11.80
C VAL A 442 1.06 12.15 -12.88
N THR A 443 0.16 11.62 -13.73
CA THR A 443 -0.52 12.40 -14.77
C THR A 443 -1.35 13.52 -14.16
N SER A 444 -2.08 13.28 -13.08
CA SER A 444 -2.86 14.27 -12.32
C SER A 444 -1.99 15.47 -11.89
N GLN A 445 -0.82 15.20 -11.34
CA GLN A 445 0.12 16.23 -10.90
C GLN A 445 0.66 17.05 -12.07
N PHE A 446 1.03 16.40 -13.18
CA PHE A 446 1.50 17.10 -14.39
C PHE A 446 0.41 17.96 -15.03
N LEU A 447 -0.82 17.43 -15.11
CA LEU A 447 -1.97 18.20 -15.62
C LEU A 447 -2.28 19.39 -14.70
N GLY A 448 -2.24 19.20 -13.38
CA GLY A 448 -2.38 20.26 -12.40
C GLY A 448 -1.31 21.34 -12.54
N ALA A 449 -0.03 20.94 -12.69
CA ALA A 449 1.07 21.86 -12.94
C ALA A 449 0.86 22.70 -14.23
N GLY A 450 0.50 22.03 -15.32
CA GLY A 450 0.23 22.70 -16.62
C GLY A 450 -0.96 23.67 -16.55
N LEU A 451 -2.03 23.33 -15.83
CA LEU A 451 -3.16 24.24 -15.60
C LEU A 451 -2.76 25.43 -14.71
N THR A 452 -2.01 25.19 -13.64
CA THR A 452 -1.51 26.23 -12.75
C THR A 452 -0.68 27.25 -13.52
N GLU A 453 0.26 26.77 -14.36
CA GLU A 453 1.08 27.65 -15.20
C GLU A 453 0.25 28.41 -16.24
N LYS A 454 -0.67 27.70 -16.94
CA LYS A 454 -1.52 28.30 -17.99
C LYS A 454 -2.45 29.38 -17.45
N LEU A 455 -2.96 29.21 -16.22
CA LEU A 455 -3.82 30.20 -15.55
C LEU A 455 -3.02 31.32 -14.88
N GLY A 456 -1.69 31.23 -14.87
CA GLY A 456 -0.82 32.25 -14.31
C GLY A 456 -0.86 32.31 -12.79
N VAL A 457 -1.20 31.21 -12.11
CA VAL A 457 -1.15 31.10 -10.65
C VAL A 457 0.31 30.93 -10.27
N THR A 458 0.84 31.88 -9.45
CA THR A 458 2.23 31.91 -9.00
C THR A 458 2.31 31.88 -7.47
N ALA A 459 3.53 32.04 -6.93
CA ALA A 459 3.71 32.14 -5.49
C ALA A 459 3.10 33.41 -4.88
N ASP A 460 2.96 34.48 -5.68
CA ASP A 460 2.52 35.82 -5.25
C ASP A 460 1.24 36.29 -5.92
N ASN A 461 0.69 35.50 -6.86
CA ASN A 461 -0.54 35.84 -7.55
C ASN A 461 -1.50 34.64 -7.58
N PHE A 462 -2.67 34.82 -6.94
CA PHE A 462 -3.72 33.83 -6.82
C PHE A 462 -5.03 34.27 -7.50
N ASP A 463 -5.03 35.30 -8.36
CA ASP A 463 -6.23 35.85 -8.98
C ASP A 463 -7.08 34.78 -9.70
N ASN A 464 -6.44 33.83 -10.37
CA ASN A 464 -7.10 32.75 -11.11
C ASN A 464 -7.11 31.41 -10.35
N LEU A 465 -6.85 31.43 -9.03
CA LEU A 465 -6.85 30.19 -8.22
C LEU A 465 -8.26 29.60 -8.12
N PHE A 466 -9.29 30.47 -8.06
CA PHE A 466 -10.69 30.04 -8.04
C PHE A 466 -11.03 29.20 -9.28
N GLU A 467 -10.66 29.68 -10.48
CA GLU A 467 -10.86 28.98 -11.74
C GLU A 467 -10.08 27.68 -11.79
N LEU A 468 -8.82 27.68 -11.31
CA LEU A 468 -8.00 26.46 -11.24
C LEU A 468 -8.68 25.39 -10.38
N VAL A 469 -9.10 25.73 -9.16
CA VAL A 469 -9.76 24.81 -8.24
C VAL A 469 -11.09 24.32 -8.82
N ALA A 470 -11.89 25.23 -9.42
CA ALA A 470 -13.15 24.89 -10.05
C ALA A 470 -12.94 23.89 -11.21
N ILE A 471 -12.00 24.14 -12.13
CA ILE A 471 -11.68 23.23 -13.23
C ILE A 471 -11.24 21.86 -12.68
N CYS A 472 -10.33 21.82 -11.72
CA CYS A 472 -9.88 20.58 -11.11
C CYS A 472 -11.03 19.79 -10.48
N ASN A 473 -11.91 20.43 -9.72
CA ASN A 473 -13.06 19.79 -9.07
C ASN A 473 -14.07 19.25 -10.08
N PHE A 474 -14.46 20.04 -11.11
CA PHE A 474 -15.42 19.58 -12.10
C PHE A 474 -14.86 18.47 -13.00
N THR A 475 -13.56 18.44 -13.26
CA THR A 475 -12.91 17.37 -14.05
C THR A 475 -12.94 16.03 -13.32
N THR A 476 -13.16 15.97 -12.00
CA THR A 476 -13.35 14.70 -11.28
C THR A 476 -14.60 13.92 -11.72
N LEU A 477 -15.54 14.55 -12.44
CA LEU A 477 -16.70 13.90 -13.04
C LEU A 477 -16.38 13.26 -14.41
N LEU A 478 -15.28 13.64 -15.08
CA LEU A 478 -14.96 13.12 -16.42
C LEU A 478 -14.81 11.59 -16.48
N PRO A 479 -14.22 10.91 -15.49
CA PRO A 479 -14.12 9.45 -15.51
C PRO A 479 -15.47 8.74 -15.58
N LEU A 480 -16.57 9.39 -15.13
CA LEU A 480 -17.91 8.80 -15.21
C LEU A 480 -18.37 8.54 -16.66
N VAL A 481 -17.80 9.25 -17.66
CA VAL A 481 -18.05 8.96 -19.07
C VAL A 481 -17.57 7.54 -19.43
N ALA A 482 -16.53 7.07 -18.77
CA ALA A 482 -15.94 5.75 -18.95
C ALA A 482 -16.55 4.66 -18.02
N ILE A 483 -17.55 5.00 -17.19
CA ILE A 483 -18.13 4.07 -16.21
C ILE A 483 -18.78 2.85 -16.88
N GLY A 484 -19.17 2.97 -18.15
CA GLY A 484 -19.69 1.86 -18.95
C GLY A 484 -18.72 0.69 -19.12
N PHE A 485 -17.40 0.90 -18.96
CA PHE A 485 -16.41 -0.18 -18.97
C PHE A 485 -16.53 -1.14 -17.79
N LEU A 486 -17.27 -0.77 -16.75
CA LEU A 486 -17.52 -1.61 -15.58
C LEU A 486 -18.72 -2.55 -15.76
N ASN A 487 -19.49 -2.44 -16.86
CA ASN A 487 -20.70 -3.25 -17.09
C ASN A 487 -20.40 -4.75 -17.07
N GLU A 488 -19.30 -5.15 -17.72
CA GLU A 488 -18.91 -6.56 -17.83
C GLU A 488 -18.41 -7.14 -16.51
N VAL A 489 -17.95 -6.29 -15.57
CA VAL A 489 -17.54 -6.72 -14.24
C VAL A 489 -18.76 -7.03 -13.38
N GLU A 490 -19.79 -6.17 -13.39
CA GLU A 490 -21.04 -6.39 -12.65
C GLU A 490 -21.83 -7.59 -13.17
N GLN A 491 -21.90 -7.79 -14.49
CA GLN A 491 -22.59 -8.96 -15.06
C GLN A 491 -22.01 -10.28 -14.59
N ARG A 492 -20.69 -10.37 -14.43
CA ARG A 492 -20.06 -11.57 -13.88
C ARG A 492 -20.37 -11.81 -12.41
N GLU A 493 -20.60 -10.76 -11.63
CA GLU A 493 -21.00 -10.88 -10.24
C GLU A 493 -22.42 -11.44 -10.14
N GLU A 494 -23.33 -10.96 -10.98
CA GLU A 494 -24.71 -11.44 -11.05
C GLU A 494 -24.77 -12.91 -11.51
N GLU A 495 -23.98 -13.29 -12.55
CA GLU A 495 -23.91 -14.68 -13.05
C GLU A 495 -23.23 -15.64 -12.04
N GLY A 496 -22.24 -15.17 -11.27
CA GLY A 496 -21.54 -15.94 -10.24
C GLY A 496 -22.42 -16.20 -9.02
N ASP A 497 -23.17 -15.21 -8.56
CA ASP A 497 -24.08 -15.32 -7.41
C ASP A 497 -25.26 -16.26 -7.71
N ASP A 498 -25.77 -16.24 -8.96
CA ASP A 498 -26.82 -17.16 -9.41
C ASP A 498 -26.34 -18.63 -9.46
N SER A 499 -25.07 -18.88 -9.84
CA SER A 499 -24.51 -20.24 -9.90
C SER A 499 -24.30 -20.85 -8.52
N ASP A 500 -23.79 -20.07 -7.55
CA ASP A 500 -23.60 -20.50 -6.17
C ASP A 500 -24.96 -20.68 -5.44
N GLY A 501 -25.95 -19.88 -5.79
CA GLY A 501 -27.34 -20.03 -5.31
C GLY A 501 -28.01 -21.32 -5.80
N GLU A 502 -27.77 -21.72 -7.05
CA GLU A 502 -28.33 -23.00 -7.60
C GLU A 502 -27.60 -24.24 -7.04
N GLU A 503 -26.28 -24.20 -6.82
CA GLU A 503 -25.56 -25.30 -6.18
C GLU A 503 -25.91 -25.43 -4.72
N GLY A 504 -26.10 -24.35 -3.98
CA GLY A 504 -26.58 -24.35 -2.60
C GLY A 504 -27.99 -24.93 -2.45
N GLN A 505 -28.90 -24.64 -3.39
CA GLN A 505 -30.24 -25.22 -3.40
C GLN A 505 -30.25 -26.72 -3.77
N LYS A 506 -29.35 -27.18 -4.64
CA LYS A 506 -29.21 -28.60 -4.98
C LYS A 506 -28.63 -29.42 -3.82
N MET A 507 -27.76 -28.85 -2.99
CA MET A 507 -27.23 -29.50 -1.77
C MET A 507 -28.26 -29.59 -0.63
N ILE A 508 -29.24 -28.71 -0.57
CA ILE A 508 -30.32 -28.75 0.44
C ILE A 508 -31.43 -29.74 0.04
N GLN A 509 -31.53 -30.09 -1.26
CA GLN A 509 -32.55 -31.02 -1.78
C GLN A 509 -32.02 -32.47 -1.96
N ALA A 510 -30.75 -32.73 -1.73
CA ALA A 510 -30.14 -34.06 -1.72
C ALA A 510 -29.87 -34.55 -0.30
#